data_ba79601a1836e2bec707924df96baad1
#
_entry.id   ba79601a1836e2bec707924df96baad1
#
_cell.length_a   1.000
_cell.length_b   1.000
_cell.length_c   1.000
_cell.angle_alpha   90.00
_cell.angle_beta   90.00
_cell.angle_gamma   90.00
#
_symmetry.space_group_name_H-M   'P 1'
#
loop_
_entity.id
_entity.type
_entity.pdbx_description
1 polymer ?
#
loop_
_entity_poly.entity_id
_entity_poly.type
_entity_poly.pdbx_seq_one_letter_code
_entity_poly.pdbx_strand_id
1 'polypeptide(L)'
;RVSHHLPVLLRFQLKTPMKQILYGNPYLQNPSPEAISIMFQTRTLAHAWVEYGQDTLNLQRIRMEYAGQAVCHDIEHKVRLEGLQPGGKYYYRVCAQEILHYGAYDKILGNTQVTDFYSFRLPQEKQTDFTALIFNDLHRDAETIKLMSGLAETIPHDFIMFNGDCMPDPFSREDAMHMLHRLVSAFHAEQIPTFFVRGNHEIRGFYSVALPSLLDQPGGKTYGAFSWGDTRFVILDCGEDKPDDQPV
;
A
#
# COMPACT_ATOMS: atom_id res chain seq x y z
N ARG A 1 7.56 6.49 -69.82
CA ARG A 1 6.43 6.64 -68.85
C ARG A 1 7.03 6.58 -67.47
N VAL A 2 7.03 7.70 -66.75
CA VAL A 2 7.44 7.71 -65.31
C VAL A 2 6.29 7.14 -64.51
N SER A 3 6.58 6.12 -63.71
CA SER A 3 5.60 5.54 -62.80
C SER A 3 5.17 6.57 -61.73
N HIS A 4 3.88 6.82 -61.64
CA HIS A 4 3.29 7.78 -60.68
C HIS A 4 3.07 7.18 -59.29
N HIS A 5 3.79 6.12 -58.91
CA HIS A 5 3.69 5.50 -57.61
C HIS A 5 4.72 6.13 -56.65
N LEU A 6 4.23 6.88 -55.66
CA LEU A 6 5.06 7.35 -54.57
C LEU A 6 5.35 6.19 -53.61
N PRO A 7 6.58 6.08 -53.10
CA PRO A 7 6.90 5.08 -52.10
C PRO A 7 6.10 5.36 -50.84
N VAL A 8 5.41 4.34 -50.34
CA VAL A 8 4.71 4.41 -49.05
C VAL A 8 5.63 3.90 -47.97
N LEU A 9 6.01 4.78 -47.02
CA LEU A 9 6.76 4.38 -45.81
C LEU A 9 5.78 4.02 -44.72
N LEU A 10 5.68 2.74 -44.38
CA LEU A 10 4.94 2.26 -43.23
C LEU A 10 5.89 2.11 -42.04
N ARG A 11 5.69 2.92 -41.02
CA ARG A 11 6.42 2.85 -39.75
C ARG A 11 5.58 2.09 -38.74
N PHE A 12 5.94 0.87 -38.42
CA PHE A 12 5.34 0.11 -37.36
C PHE A 12 6.12 0.35 -36.04
N GLN A 13 5.45 0.82 -35.02
CA GLN A 13 5.98 0.85 -33.66
C GLN A 13 5.33 -0.29 -32.89
N LEU A 14 6.06 -1.40 -32.73
CA LEU A 14 5.65 -2.47 -31.84
C LEU A 14 5.75 -1.95 -30.40
N LYS A 15 4.61 -1.70 -29.78
CA LYS A 15 4.56 -1.51 -28.33
C LYS A 15 4.72 -2.89 -27.69
N THR A 16 5.93 -3.23 -27.29
CA THR A 16 6.10 -4.32 -26.33
C THR A 16 5.29 -3.97 -25.09
N PRO A 17 4.42 -4.84 -24.59
CA PRO A 17 3.69 -4.55 -23.34
C PRO A 17 4.75 -4.28 -22.27
N MET A 18 4.65 -3.10 -21.62
CA MET A 18 5.58 -2.77 -20.55
C MET A 18 5.41 -3.81 -19.45
N LYS A 19 6.50 -4.43 -19.02
CA LYS A 19 6.51 -5.35 -17.88
C LYS A 19 5.98 -4.60 -16.67
N GLN A 20 4.98 -5.16 -16.03
CA GLN A 20 4.40 -4.58 -14.83
C GLN A 20 5.38 -4.76 -13.67
N ILE A 21 5.92 -3.65 -13.16
CA ILE A 21 6.90 -3.62 -12.06
C ILE A 21 6.18 -3.59 -10.72
N LEU A 22 5.14 -2.76 -10.59
CA LEU A 22 4.34 -2.65 -9.38
C LEU A 22 3.40 -3.85 -9.21
N TYR A 23 3.23 -4.30 -7.98
CA TYR A 23 2.29 -5.36 -7.61
C TYR A 23 1.00 -4.73 -7.07
N GLY A 24 0.12 -4.30 -7.97
CA GLY A 24 -1.13 -3.63 -7.58
C GLY A 24 -0.96 -2.15 -7.20
N ASN A 25 -1.98 -1.59 -6.57
CA ASN A 25 -2.00 -0.20 -6.12
C ASN A 25 -1.23 -0.03 -4.80
N PRO A 26 -0.65 1.16 -4.53
CA PRO A 26 -0.18 1.48 -3.20
C PRO A 26 -1.33 1.55 -2.20
N TYR A 27 -1.03 1.56 -0.92
CA TYR A 27 -2.02 1.72 0.14
C TYR A 27 -1.46 2.58 1.28
N LEU A 28 -2.37 3.32 1.92
CA LEU A 28 -2.07 4.31 2.94
C LEU A 28 -2.22 3.69 4.32
N GLN A 29 -1.21 3.86 5.17
CA GLN A 29 -1.22 3.32 6.52
C GLN A 29 -0.64 4.30 7.56
N ASN A 30 -0.95 4.03 8.82
CA ASN A 30 -0.41 4.72 9.99
C ASN A 30 -0.49 6.27 9.84
N PRO A 31 -1.67 6.83 9.52
CA PRO A 31 -1.84 8.27 9.43
C PRO A 31 -1.75 8.91 10.83
N SER A 32 -1.17 10.10 10.85
CA SER A 32 -1.22 11.05 11.97
C SER A 32 -1.46 12.45 11.42
N PRO A 33 -1.68 13.48 12.25
CA PRO A 33 -1.88 14.83 11.76
C PRO A 33 -0.76 15.34 10.84
N GLU A 34 0.48 14.89 11.04
CA GLU A 34 1.65 15.38 10.33
C GLU A 34 2.39 14.32 9.49
N ALA A 35 1.88 13.09 9.43
CA ALA A 35 2.59 12.01 8.75
C ALA A 35 1.66 10.90 8.26
N ILE A 36 2.10 10.17 7.21
CA ILE A 36 1.42 8.98 6.68
C ILE A 36 2.44 8.08 5.97
N SER A 37 2.20 6.78 5.98
CA SER A 37 3.00 5.82 5.23
C SER A 37 2.31 5.42 3.94
N ILE A 38 3.08 5.40 2.86
CA ILE A 38 2.68 4.87 1.57
C ILE A 38 3.39 3.53 1.42
N MET A 39 2.59 2.46 1.45
CA MET A 39 3.04 1.08 1.32
C MET A 39 2.79 0.61 -0.10
N PHE A 40 3.71 -0.15 -0.65
CA PHE A 40 3.53 -0.80 -1.95
C PHE A 40 4.54 -1.91 -2.15
N GLN A 41 4.27 -2.82 -3.07
CA GLN A 41 5.18 -3.90 -3.44
C GLN A 41 5.52 -3.84 -4.92
N THR A 42 6.68 -4.43 -5.25
CA THR A 42 7.12 -4.62 -6.63
C THR A 42 7.21 -6.11 -6.97
N ARG A 43 7.13 -6.44 -8.26
CA ARG A 43 7.26 -7.84 -8.74
C ARG A 43 8.73 -8.26 -8.88
N THR A 44 9.63 -7.29 -8.90
CA THR A 44 11.07 -7.47 -9.02
C THR A 44 11.76 -6.44 -8.14
N LEU A 45 13.03 -6.64 -7.83
CA LEU A 45 13.82 -5.62 -7.15
C LEU A 45 13.79 -4.32 -7.95
N ALA A 46 13.58 -3.20 -7.25
CA ALA A 46 13.43 -1.89 -7.88
C ALA A 46 14.00 -0.77 -7.00
N HIS A 47 14.52 0.26 -7.65
CA HIS A 47 14.63 1.57 -7.03
C HIS A 47 13.27 2.23 -7.04
N ALA A 48 12.67 2.38 -5.86
CA ALA A 48 11.34 2.94 -5.75
C ALA A 48 11.34 4.23 -4.95
N TRP A 49 10.42 5.13 -5.31
CA TRP A 49 10.23 6.41 -4.63
C TRP A 49 8.78 6.88 -4.76
N VAL A 50 8.44 7.84 -3.92
CA VAL A 50 7.17 8.55 -3.96
C VAL A 50 7.43 10.00 -4.36
N GLU A 51 6.61 10.53 -5.25
CA GLU A 51 6.52 11.95 -5.54
C GLU A 51 5.21 12.46 -4.95
N TYR A 52 5.26 13.53 -4.15
CA TYR A 52 4.09 14.05 -3.43
C TYR A 52 4.14 15.56 -3.28
N GLY A 53 2.97 16.18 -3.11
CA GLY A 53 2.83 17.61 -2.92
C GLY A 53 1.38 18.01 -2.65
N GLN A 54 1.15 19.28 -2.33
CA GLN A 54 -0.21 19.82 -2.20
C GLN A 54 -0.89 20.07 -3.55
N ASP A 55 -0.11 20.03 -4.62
CA ASP A 55 -0.58 20.05 -6.01
C ASP A 55 0.25 19.04 -6.83
N THR A 56 -0.12 18.84 -8.10
CA THR A 56 0.55 17.90 -9.00
C THR A 56 1.70 18.52 -9.81
N LEU A 57 2.03 19.80 -9.61
CA LEU A 57 3.06 20.51 -10.33
C LEU A 57 4.34 20.70 -9.52
N ASN A 58 4.19 20.91 -8.19
CA ASN A 58 5.29 21.16 -7.27
C ASN A 58 5.49 19.95 -6.36
N LEU A 59 6.20 18.95 -6.87
CA LEU A 59 6.36 17.67 -6.17
C LEU A 59 7.71 17.58 -5.46
N GLN A 60 7.68 17.07 -4.25
CA GLN A 60 8.85 16.57 -3.54
C GLN A 60 9.03 15.09 -3.86
N ARG A 61 10.27 14.61 -3.80
CA ARG A 61 10.62 13.21 -4.00
C ARG A 61 11.22 12.63 -2.73
N ILE A 62 10.69 11.50 -2.30
CA ILE A 62 11.19 10.76 -1.14
C ILE A 62 11.27 9.26 -1.47
N ARG A 63 12.21 8.57 -0.86
CA ARG A 63 12.38 7.11 -0.97
C ARG A 63 12.72 6.52 0.39
N MET A 64 12.64 5.22 0.50
CA MET A 64 13.11 4.50 1.68
C MET A 64 14.64 4.53 1.72
N GLU A 65 15.19 4.99 2.83
CA GLU A 65 16.64 5.06 3.06
C GLU A 65 17.01 4.47 4.44
N TYR A 66 18.16 3.84 4.49
CA TYR A 66 18.78 3.39 5.73
C TYR A 66 20.24 3.78 5.74
N ALA A 67 20.69 4.49 6.77
CA ALA A 67 22.07 4.98 6.91
C ALA A 67 22.60 5.69 5.65
N GLY A 68 21.75 6.49 4.98
CA GLY A 68 22.10 7.23 3.75
C GLY A 68 22.11 6.38 2.47
N GLN A 69 21.71 5.12 2.55
CA GLN A 69 21.62 4.25 1.39
C GLN A 69 20.16 4.03 1.00
N ALA A 70 19.88 4.04 -0.31
CA ALA A 70 18.55 3.67 -0.81
C ALA A 70 18.28 2.19 -0.53
N VAL A 71 17.14 1.91 0.09
CA VAL A 71 16.69 0.53 0.34
C VAL A 71 16.04 0.00 -0.93
N CYS A 72 16.64 -1.05 -1.50
CA CYS A 72 16.18 -1.67 -2.75
C CYS A 72 16.48 -3.18 -2.81
N HIS A 73 16.73 -3.79 -1.66
CA HIS A 73 17.10 -5.21 -1.53
C HIS A 73 15.88 -6.14 -1.37
N ASP A 74 14.69 -5.58 -1.26
CA ASP A 74 13.44 -6.33 -1.18
C ASP A 74 12.39 -5.74 -2.13
N ILE A 75 11.29 -6.47 -2.28
CA ILE A 75 10.12 -6.07 -3.09
C ILE A 75 9.09 -5.30 -2.27
N GLU A 76 9.25 -5.23 -0.96
CA GLU A 76 8.38 -4.49 -0.03
C GLU A 76 8.93 -3.08 0.19
N HIS A 77 8.07 -2.10 0.01
CA HIS A 77 8.45 -0.69 0.14
C HIS A 77 7.52 0.02 1.12
N LYS A 78 8.13 0.74 2.07
CA LYS A 78 7.45 1.60 3.02
C LYS A 78 8.06 3.00 2.96
N VAL A 79 7.33 3.96 2.43
CA VAL A 79 7.78 5.35 2.36
C VAL A 79 6.95 6.17 3.34
N ARG A 80 7.59 6.64 4.42
CA ARG A 80 6.97 7.51 5.42
C ARG A 80 7.11 8.96 4.99
N LEU A 81 5.97 9.64 4.84
CA LEU A 81 5.91 11.09 4.66
C LEU A 81 5.75 11.73 6.04
N GLU A 82 6.58 12.71 6.34
CA GLU A 82 6.61 13.43 7.63
C GLU A 82 6.65 14.94 7.41
N GLY A 83 6.33 15.71 8.46
CA GLY A 83 6.31 17.17 8.40
C GLY A 83 5.19 17.72 7.53
N LEU A 84 4.11 16.97 7.38
CA LEU A 84 2.94 17.35 6.62
C LEU A 84 2.05 18.28 7.46
N GLN A 85 1.16 19.01 6.81
CA GLN A 85 0.23 19.91 7.50
C GLN A 85 -1.01 19.16 7.98
N PRO A 86 -1.41 19.29 9.26
CA PRO A 86 -2.63 18.69 9.79
C PRO A 86 -3.88 19.09 8.98
N GLY A 87 -4.72 18.12 8.64
CA GLY A 87 -5.89 18.30 7.78
C GLY A 87 -5.58 18.60 6.31
N GLY A 88 -4.30 18.65 5.94
CA GLY A 88 -3.85 18.93 4.59
C GLY A 88 -4.28 17.88 3.58
N LYS A 89 -4.62 18.31 2.35
CA LYS A 89 -4.81 17.44 1.21
C LYS A 89 -3.50 17.35 0.43
N TYR A 90 -3.07 16.13 0.12
CA TYR A 90 -1.87 15.83 -0.64
C TYR A 90 -2.17 14.95 -1.84
N TYR A 91 -1.44 15.17 -2.91
CA TYR A 91 -1.39 14.30 -4.09
C TYR A 91 -0.08 13.52 -4.05
N TYR A 92 -0.11 12.29 -4.52
CA TYR A 92 1.10 11.49 -4.63
C TYR A 92 1.01 10.50 -5.78
N ARG A 93 2.17 10.03 -6.22
CA ARG A 93 2.32 8.89 -7.13
C ARG A 93 3.53 8.07 -6.75
N VAL A 94 3.48 6.79 -7.05
CA VAL A 94 4.59 5.84 -6.83
C VAL A 94 5.34 5.65 -8.13
N CYS A 95 6.66 5.67 -8.04
CA CYS A 95 7.58 5.40 -9.13
C CYS A 95 8.46 4.23 -8.75
N ALA A 96 8.64 3.27 -9.65
CA ALA A 96 9.52 2.11 -9.46
C ALA A 96 10.33 1.85 -10.72
N GLN A 97 11.66 1.84 -10.58
CA GLN A 97 12.60 1.53 -11.65
C GLN A 97 13.21 0.16 -11.41
N GLU A 98 13.01 -0.75 -12.36
CA GLU A 98 13.49 -2.13 -12.28
C GLU A 98 15.03 -2.18 -12.15
N ILE A 99 15.54 -3.04 -11.27
CA ILE A 99 16.95 -3.36 -11.16
C ILE A 99 17.21 -4.67 -11.91
N LEU A 100 17.88 -4.59 -13.03
CA LEU A 100 18.24 -5.76 -13.84
C LEU A 100 19.52 -6.43 -13.33
N HIS A 101 20.45 -5.63 -12.81
CA HIS A 101 21.69 -6.07 -12.19
C HIS A 101 22.12 -5.10 -11.10
N TYR A 102 22.63 -5.62 -10.00
CA TYR A 102 23.20 -4.83 -8.90
C TYR A 102 24.52 -5.45 -8.46
N GLY A 103 25.62 -4.97 -9.03
CA GLY A 103 26.97 -5.33 -8.66
C GLY A 103 27.59 -4.34 -7.65
N ALA A 104 28.78 -4.68 -7.16
CA ALA A 104 29.50 -3.81 -6.23
C ALA A 104 29.90 -2.47 -6.86
N TYR A 105 30.23 -2.49 -8.15
CA TYR A 105 30.75 -1.32 -8.88
C TYR A 105 29.84 -0.90 -10.05
N ASP A 106 28.92 -1.74 -10.48
CA ASP A 106 28.06 -1.51 -11.64
C ASP A 106 26.60 -1.83 -11.31
N LYS A 107 25.69 -1.11 -11.93
CA LYS A 107 24.25 -1.31 -11.83
C LYS A 107 23.61 -1.15 -13.21
N ILE A 108 22.74 -2.07 -13.57
CA ILE A 108 21.94 -1.98 -14.79
C ILE A 108 20.48 -1.80 -14.36
N LEU A 109 19.91 -0.67 -14.74
CA LEU A 109 18.53 -0.33 -14.44
C LEU A 109 17.67 -0.57 -15.68
N GLY A 110 16.47 -1.05 -15.47
CA GLY A 110 15.47 -1.28 -16.49
C GLY A 110 14.47 -0.14 -16.63
N ASN A 111 13.25 -0.50 -17.03
CA ASN A 111 12.16 0.44 -17.21
C ASN A 111 11.71 1.06 -15.88
N THR A 112 11.10 2.24 -15.98
CA THR A 112 10.42 2.88 -14.86
C THR A 112 8.92 2.79 -15.08
N GLN A 113 8.18 2.31 -14.08
CA GLN A 113 6.73 2.39 -14.01
C GLN A 113 6.34 3.50 -13.04
N VAL A 114 5.33 4.29 -13.40
CA VAL A 114 4.78 5.38 -12.60
C VAL A 114 3.27 5.16 -12.51
N THR A 115 2.68 5.30 -11.33
CA THR A 115 1.22 5.25 -11.16
C THR A 115 0.57 6.55 -11.62
N ASP A 116 -0.74 6.53 -11.76
CA ASP A 116 -1.52 7.76 -11.76
C ASP A 116 -1.38 8.49 -10.42
N PHE A 117 -1.85 9.74 -10.38
CA PHE A 117 -1.92 10.49 -9.13
C PHE A 117 -3.08 10.01 -8.27
N TYR A 118 -2.78 9.72 -7.02
CA TYR A 118 -3.76 9.53 -5.95
C TYR A 118 -3.77 10.75 -5.04
N SER A 119 -4.77 10.86 -4.18
CA SER A 119 -4.80 11.92 -3.16
C SER A 119 -5.34 11.38 -1.85
N PHE A 120 -4.86 11.96 -0.77
CA PHE A 120 -5.34 11.68 0.60
C PHE A 120 -5.49 12.97 1.39
N ARG A 121 -6.21 12.88 2.51
CA ARG A 121 -6.29 13.94 3.50
C ARG A 121 -5.83 13.40 4.84
N LEU A 122 -5.05 14.22 5.57
CA LEU A 122 -4.63 13.88 6.94
C LEU A 122 -5.71 14.25 7.96
N PRO A 123 -5.75 13.55 9.11
CA PRO A 123 -6.57 13.98 10.23
C PRO A 123 -6.17 15.37 10.74
N GLN A 124 -7.12 16.10 11.31
CA GLN A 124 -6.84 17.33 12.03
C GLN A 124 -6.58 17.02 13.50
N GLU A 125 -5.77 17.84 14.18
CA GLU A 125 -5.46 17.65 15.60
C GLU A 125 -6.68 17.66 16.52
N LYS A 126 -7.67 18.48 16.19
CA LYS A 126 -8.89 18.67 16.97
C LYS A 126 -10.15 18.40 16.13
N GLN A 127 -10.15 17.28 15.44
CA GLN A 127 -11.32 16.87 14.69
C GLN A 127 -12.30 16.13 15.61
N THR A 128 -13.53 16.65 15.74
CA THR A 128 -14.60 16.06 16.56
C THR A 128 -15.49 15.12 15.77
N ASP A 129 -15.62 15.38 14.46
CA ASP A 129 -16.49 14.61 13.58
C ASP A 129 -15.67 13.86 12.55
N PHE A 130 -15.77 12.54 12.57
CA PHE A 130 -15.17 11.65 11.57
C PHE A 130 -15.98 10.36 11.48
N THR A 131 -15.82 9.67 10.36
CA THR A 131 -16.45 8.36 10.12
C THR A 131 -15.38 7.32 9.92
N ALA A 132 -15.39 6.27 10.72
CA ALA A 132 -14.58 5.08 10.54
C ALA A 132 -15.45 3.91 10.10
N LEU A 133 -15.05 3.18 9.05
CA LEU A 133 -15.67 1.92 8.70
C LEU A 133 -14.83 0.78 9.27
N ILE A 134 -15.46 -0.13 10.01
CA ILE A 134 -14.78 -1.26 10.65
C ILE A 134 -15.37 -2.55 10.10
N PHE A 135 -14.52 -3.39 9.54
CA PHE A 135 -14.87 -4.68 8.96
C PHE A 135 -14.15 -5.81 9.70
N ASN A 136 -14.88 -6.87 10.00
CA ASN A 136 -14.39 -8.08 10.62
C ASN A 136 -14.72 -9.28 9.72
N ASP A 137 -13.97 -10.37 9.82
CA ASP A 137 -14.32 -11.67 9.25
C ASP A 137 -14.61 -11.65 7.73
N LEU A 138 -13.92 -10.80 6.98
CA LEU A 138 -14.09 -10.76 5.53
C LEU A 138 -13.51 -12.01 4.85
N HIS A 139 -12.52 -12.63 5.49
CA HIS A 139 -11.84 -13.83 5.00
C HIS A 139 -11.41 -13.74 3.53
N ARG A 140 -11.49 -14.86 2.81
CA ARG A 140 -11.18 -14.93 1.35
C ARG A 140 -12.43 -14.79 0.48
N ASP A 141 -13.56 -14.43 1.06
CA ASP A 141 -14.85 -14.39 0.34
C ASP A 141 -14.93 -13.16 -0.57
N ALA A 142 -14.79 -13.42 -1.87
CA ALA A 142 -14.81 -12.40 -2.90
C ALA A 142 -16.15 -11.66 -3.00
N GLU A 143 -17.25 -12.36 -2.79
CA GLU A 143 -18.60 -11.80 -2.88
C GLU A 143 -18.87 -10.89 -1.68
N THR A 144 -18.49 -11.31 -0.48
CA THR A 144 -18.57 -10.49 0.73
C THR A 144 -17.70 -9.23 0.60
N ILE A 145 -16.45 -9.36 0.16
CA ILE A 145 -15.55 -8.21 -0.05
C ILE A 145 -16.17 -7.23 -1.05
N LYS A 146 -16.67 -7.72 -2.18
CA LYS A 146 -17.32 -6.89 -3.20
C LYS A 146 -18.57 -6.18 -2.68
N LEU A 147 -19.41 -6.89 -1.92
CA LEU A 147 -20.62 -6.32 -1.32
C LEU A 147 -20.28 -5.24 -0.32
N MET A 148 -19.35 -5.51 0.60
CA MET A 148 -18.95 -4.57 1.66
C MET A 148 -18.22 -3.36 1.11
N SER A 149 -17.35 -3.53 0.10
CA SER A 149 -16.69 -2.40 -0.55
C SER A 149 -17.70 -1.52 -1.31
N GLY A 150 -18.67 -2.12 -2.01
CA GLY A 150 -19.74 -1.37 -2.66
C GLY A 150 -20.63 -0.59 -1.68
N LEU A 151 -20.88 -1.13 -0.48
CA LEU A 151 -21.54 -0.38 0.59
C LEU A 151 -20.68 0.75 1.13
N ALA A 152 -19.38 0.50 1.32
CA ALA A 152 -18.44 1.52 1.79
C ALA A 152 -18.40 2.74 0.87
N GLU A 153 -18.47 2.57 -0.44
CA GLU A 153 -18.50 3.68 -1.41
C GLU A 153 -19.72 4.61 -1.22
N THR A 154 -20.81 4.10 -0.64
CA THR A 154 -22.03 4.91 -0.38
C THR A 154 -21.97 5.75 0.89
N ILE A 155 -20.97 5.53 1.75
CA ILE A 155 -20.83 6.17 3.05
C ILE A 155 -19.55 7.01 3.04
N PRO A 156 -19.61 8.35 3.12
CA PRO A 156 -18.41 9.16 3.32
C PRO A 156 -17.68 8.74 4.58
N HIS A 157 -16.39 8.43 4.48
CA HIS A 157 -15.59 7.98 5.61
C HIS A 157 -14.15 8.46 5.51
N ASP A 158 -13.49 8.57 6.66
CA ASP A 158 -12.13 9.12 6.78
C ASP A 158 -11.07 8.02 6.77
N PHE A 159 -11.38 6.85 7.33
CA PHE A 159 -10.49 5.70 7.31
C PHE A 159 -11.25 4.38 7.44
N ILE A 160 -10.56 3.29 7.12
CA ILE A 160 -11.06 1.93 7.23
C ILE A 160 -10.21 1.14 8.21
N MET A 161 -10.85 0.29 9.03
CA MET A 161 -10.19 -0.66 9.89
C MET A 161 -10.62 -2.09 9.54
N PHE A 162 -9.68 -2.92 9.14
CA PHE A 162 -9.84 -4.36 9.03
C PHE A 162 -9.50 -4.99 10.38
N ASN A 163 -10.55 -5.35 11.14
CA ASN A 163 -10.43 -5.67 12.55
C ASN A 163 -10.50 -7.18 12.80
N GLY A 164 -9.54 -7.90 12.25
CA GLY A 164 -9.37 -9.35 12.42
C GLY A 164 -10.05 -10.19 11.35
N ASP A 165 -9.43 -11.31 11.04
CA ASP A 165 -9.88 -12.35 10.12
C ASP A 165 -10.19 -11.85 8.71
N CYS A 166 -9.44 -10.84 8.28
CA CYS A 166 -9.56 -10.27 6.94
C CYS A 166 -8.50 -10.83 5.97
N MET A 167 -7.38 -11.32 6.51
CA MET A 167 -6.28 -11.96 5.75
C MET A 167 -5.96 -13.35 6.33
N PRO A 168 -6.89 -14.32 6.25
CA PRO A 168 -6.78 -15.57 6.98
C PRO A 168 -5.68 -16.48 6.47
N ASP A 169 -5.00 -17.15 7.41
CA ASP A 169 -4.07 -18.26 7.18
C ASP A 169 -3.01 -17.95 6.10
N PRO A 170 -2.18 -16.90 6.25
CA PRO A 170 -1.17 -16.56 5.24
C PRO A 170 -0.07 -17.63 5.17
N PHE A 171 0.02 -18.36 4.06
CA PHE A 171 1.00 -19.44 3.88
C PHE A 171 2.33 -19.00 3.29
N SER A 172 2.32 -17.98 2.46
CA SER A 172 3.50 -17.43 1.79
C SER A 172 3.40 -15.93 1.64
N ARG A 173 4.53 -15.29 1.32
CA ARG A 173 4.53 -13.86 0.96
C ARG A 173 3.57 -13.55 -0.18
N GLU A 174 3.57 -14.36 -1.22
CA GLU A 174 2.71 -14.17 -2.39
C GLU A 174 1.24 -14.30 -2.03
N ASP A 175 0.88 -15.29 -1.23
CA ASP A 175 -0.49 -15.49 -0.73
C ASP A 175 -0.95 -14.31 0.13
N ALA A 176 -0.11 -13.86 1.08
CA ALA A 176 -0.39 -12.70 1.92
C ALA A 176 -0.54 -11.41 1.09
N MET A 177 0.35 -11.17 0.13
CA MET A 177 0.25 -10.04 -0.79
C MET A 177 -1.04 -10.10 -1.63
N HIS A 178 -1.40 -11.28 -2.13
CA HIS A 178 -2.63 -11.44 -2.90
C HIS A 178 -3.89 -11.10 -2.07
N MET A 179 -3.97 -11.59 -0.83
CA MET A 179 -5.06 -11.27 0.08
C MET A 179 -5.12 -9.79 0.40
N LEU A 180 -3.98 -9.21 0.78
CA LEU A 180 -3.87 -7.79 1.08
C LEU A 180 -4.33 -6.93 -0.10
N HIS A 181 -3.82 -7.20 -1.30
CA HIS A 181 -4.16 -6.40 -2.48
C HIS A 181 -5.62 -6.55 -2.92
N ARG A 182 -6.28 -7.65 -2.61
CA ARG A 182 -7.74 -7.75 -2.79
C ARG A 182 -8.49 -6.77 -1.90
N LEU A 183 -8.10 -6.66 -0.63
CA LEU A 183 -8.72 -5.72 0.31
C LEU A 183 -8.40 -4.28 -0.07
N VAL A 184 -7.12 -3.92 -0.15
CA VAL A 184 -6.71 -2.53 -0.37
C VAL A 184 -7.21 -1.98 -1.71
N SER A 185 -7.31 -2.82 -2.76
CA SER A 185 -7.88 -2.40 -4.04
C SER A 185 -9.40 -2.25 -4.00
N ALA A 186 -10.11 -3.16 -3.32
CA ALA A 186 -11.56 -3.11 -3.23
C ALA A 186 -12.05 -1.88 -2.42
N PHE A 187 -11.28 -1.48 -1.42
CA PHE A 187 -11.65 -0.38 -0.52
C PHE A 187 -10.89 0.92 -0.79
N HIS A 188 -10.27 1.08 -1.94
CA HIS A 188 -9.57 2.30 -2.36
C HIS A 188 -8.51 2.79 -1.36
N ALA A 189 -7.74 1.86 -0.80
CA ALA A 189 -6.73 2.17 0.21
C ALA A 189 -5.57 3.05 -0.33
N GLU A 190 -5.47 3.23 -1.63
CA GLU A 190 -4.58 4.21 -2.25
C GLU A 190 -4.99 5.66 -2.00
N GLN A 191 -6.22 5.90 -1.52
CA GLN A 191 -6.75 7.23 -1.20
C GLN A 191 -7.30 7.33 0.22
N ILE A 192 -7.71 6.21 0.81
CA ILE A 192 -8.32 6.11 2.13
C ILE A 192 -7.36 5.36 3.06
N PRO A 193 -6.90 5.98 4.17
CA PRO A 193 -6.03 5.31 5.12
C PRO A 193 -6.66 4.05 5.71
N THR A 194 -5.87 3.00 5.85
CA THR A 194 -6.32 1.72 6.38
C THR A 194 -5.52 1.29 7.61
N PHE A 195 -6.20 0.65 8.56
CA PHE A 195 -5.59 -0.01 9.70
C PHE A 195 -5.92 -1.50 9.64
N PHE A 196 -4.97 -2.33 10.06
CA PHE A 196 -5.17 -3.77 10.17
C PHE A 196 -4.98 -4.21 11.62
N VAL A 197 -5.91 -4.98 12.14
CA VAL A 197 -5.81 -5.63 13.43
C VAL A 197 -5.76 -7.13 13.17
N ARG A 198 -4.84 -7.85 13.80
CA ARG A 198 -4.78 -9.31 13.66
C ARG A 198 -5.94 -9.96 14.41
N GLY A 199 -6.61 -10.89 13.74
CA GLY A 199 -7.45 -11.89 14.37
C GLY A 199 -6.68 -13.20 14.57
N ASN A 200 -7.38 -14.23 14.97
CA ASN A 200 -6.79 -15.55 15.19
C ASN A 200 -6.42 -16.25 13.86
N HIS A 201 -7.05 -15.90 12.74
CA HIS A 201 -6.67 -16.43 11.43
C HIS A 201 -5.39 -15.84 10.87
N GLU A 202 -5.06 -14.59 11.16
CA GLU A 202 -3.82 -13.97 10.70
C GLU A 202 -2.56 -14.56 11.35
N ILE A 203 -2.69 -15.32 12.44
CA ILE A 203 -1.54 -15.93 13.12
C ILE A 203 -1.33 -17.42 12.80
N ARG A 204 -2.23 -18.05 12.07
CA ARG A 204 -2.20 -19.50 11.81
C ARG A 204 -1.33 -19.93 10.64
N GLY A 205 -1.11 -19.11 9.65
CA GLY A 205 -0.36 -19.48 8.46
C GLY A 205 1.16 -19.46 8.67
N PHE A 206 1.90 -20.19 7.87
CA PHE A 206 3.38 -20.24 7.93
C PHE A 206 4.04 -18.85 7.76
N TYR A 207 3.42 -17.96 7.00
CA TYR A 207 3.90 -16.58 6.77
C TYR A 207 3.40 -15.58 7.83
N SER A 208 2.60 -16.01 8.80
CA SER A 208 1.97 -15.14 9.82
C SER A 208 2.97 -14.27 10.59
N VAL A 209 4.16 -14.81 10.92
CA VAL A 209 5.23 -14.08 11.60
C VAL A 209 5.79 -12.94 10.75
N ALA A 210 5.82 -13.11 9.43
CA ALA A 210 6.31 -12.10 8.49
C ALA A 210 5.20 -11.17 7.95
N LEU A 211 3.93 -11.51 8.14
CA LEU A 211 2.79 -10.68 7.69
C LEU A 211 2.91 -9.21 8.11
N PRO A 212 3.39 -8.86 9.32
CA PRO A 212 3.55 -7.48 9.73
C PRO A 212 4.52 -6.65 8.86
N SER A 213 5.40 -7.28 8.06
CA SER A 213 6.29 -6.55 7.14
C SER A 213 5.53 -5.85 6.01
N LEU A 214 4.37 -6.40 5.63
CA LEU A 214 3.47 -5.81 4.64
C LEU A 214 2.64 -4.65 5.19
N LEU A 215 2.72 -4.38 6.50
CA LEU A 215 1.89 -3.42 7.21
C LEU A 215 2.74 -2.39 7.94
N ASP A 216 2.20 -1.19 8.11
CA ASP A 216 2.78 -0.16 8.99
C ASP A 216 1.81 0.17 10.13
N GLN A 217 1.91 -0.60 11.18
CA GLN A 217 1.07 -0.42 12.37
C GLN A 217 1.60 0.70 13.28
N PRO A 218 0.71 1.41 14.00
CA PRO A 218 1.11 2.37 15.01
C PRO A 218 2.06 1.76 16.05
N GLY A 219 3.26 2.36 16.18
CA GLY A 219 4.30 1.87 17.10
C GLY A 219 5.13 0.69 16.56
N GLY A 220 4.89 0.24 15.32
CA GLY A 220 5.67 -0.82 14.66
C GLY A 220 5.46 -2.22 15.23
N LYS A 221 4.35 -2.43 15.94
CA LYS A 221 3.97 -3.71 16.57
C LYS A 221 2.58 -4.13 16.09
N THR A 222 2.18 -5.35 16.38
CA THR A 222 0.84 -5.86 16.08
C THR A 222 -0.24 -5.29 17.01
N TYR A 223 0.16 -4.63 18.08
CA TYR A 223 -0.69 -3.89 19.01
C TYR A 223 -0.16 -2.46 19.16
N GLY A 224 -1.03 -1.54 19.56
CA GLY A 224 -0.62 -0.16 19.71
C GLY A 224 -1.80 0.78 19.91
N ALA A 225 -1.59 2.04 19.62
CA ALA A 225 -2.66 3.01 19.69
C ALA A 225 -2.37 4.18 18.74
N PHE A 226 -3.44 4.77 18.21
CA PHE A 226 -3.38 5.98 17.41
C PHE A 226 -4.50 6.94 17.85
N SER A 227 -4.41 8.19 17.44
CA SER A 227 -5.48 9.17 17.64
C SER A 227 -5.99 9.64 16.29
N TRP A 228 -7.31 9.83 16.21
CA TRP A 228 -7.95 10.51 15.10
C TRP A 228 -8.78 11.66 15.70
N GLY A 229 -8.35 12.89 15.49
CA GLY A 229 -8.88 14.02 16.22
C GLY A 229 -8.77 13.83 17.73
N ASP A 230 -9.86 14.06 18.44
CA ASP A 230 -9.95 13.94 19.91
C ASP A 230 -10.20 12.48 20.39
N THR A 231 -10.30 11.52 19.46
CA THR A 231 -10.56 10.12 19.79
C THR A 231 -9.27 9.30 19.81
N ARG A 232 -9.08 8.49 20.86
CA ARG A 232 -7.98 7.55 21.00
C ARG A 232 -8.45 6.14 20.71
N PHE A 233 -7.83 5.51 19.72
CA PHE A 233 -8.01 4.09 19.37
C PHE A 233 -6.90 3.27 20.00
N VAL A 234 -7.26 2.16 20.64
CA VAL A 234 -6.31 1.18 21.19
C VAL A 234 -6.51 -0.13 20.43
N ILE A 235 -5.44 -0.59 19.79
CA ILE A 235 -5.39 -1.86 19.08
C ILE A 235 -4.82 -2.90 20.03
N LEU A 236 -5.59 -3.94 20.30
CA LEU A 236 -5.16 -5.11 21.07
C LEU A 236 -4.92 -6.26 20.12
N ASP A 237 -3.85 -7.00 20.37
CA ASP A 237 -3.53 -8.24 19.68
C ASP A 237 -3.80 -9.38 20.66
N CYS A 238 -4.97 -9.99 20.52
CA CYS A 238 -5.44 -11.00 21.49
C CYS A 238 -4.91 -12.42 21.14
N GLY A 239 -4.28 -12.58 19.99
CA GLY A 239 -3.70 -13.87 19.58
C GLY A 239 -4.73 -14.91 19.18
N GLU A 240 -4.45 -16.19 19.51
CA GLU A 240 -5.26 -17.35 19.13
C GLU A 240 -6.47 -17.54 20.07
N ASP A 241 -7.53 -18.15 19.57
CA ASP A 241 -8.74 -18.49 20.29
C ASP A 241 -8.68 -19.87 21.00
N LYS A 242 -7.55 -20.57 20.86
CA LYS A 242 -7.35 -21.91 21.46
C LYS A 242 -6.55 -21.83 22.76
N PRO A 243 -6.70 -22.85 23.64
CA PRO A 243 -5.86 -22.97 24.83
C PRO A 243 -4.35 -23.03 24.48
N ASP A 244 -3.51 -22.48 25.35
CA ASP A 244 -2.05 -22.40 25.17
C ASP A 244 -1.35 -23.75 25.05
N ASP A 245 -1.99 -24.84 25.45
CA ASP A 245 -1.48 -26.21 25.36
C ASP A 245 -1.78 -26.91 24.03
N GLN A 246 -2.50 -26.24 23.13
CA GLN A 246 -2.77 -26.75 21.78
C GLN A 246 -1.79 -26.13 20.77
N PRO A 247 -1.18 -26.97 19.89
CA PRO A 247 -0.38 -26.44 18.79
C PRO A 247 -1.24 -25.57 17.86
N VAL A 248 -0.71 -24.45 17.47
CA VAL A 248 -1.30 -23.54 16.47
C VAL A 248 -0.89 -23.96 15.08
#